data_80d45d87b3608e1a1742444db1bd600b
#
_entry.id   80d45d87b3608e1a1742444db1bd600b
#
_cell.length_a   1.000
_cell.length_b   1.000
_cell.length_c   1.000
_cell.angle_alpha   90.00
_cell.angle_beta   90.00
_cell.angle_gamma   90.00
#
_symmetry.space_group_name_H-M   'P 1'
#
loop_
_entity.id
_entity.type
_entity.pdbx_description
1 polymer ?
#
loop_
_entity_poly.entity_id
_entity_poly.type
_entity_poly.pdbx_seq_one_letter_code
_entity_poly.pdbx_strand_id
1 'polypeptide(L)'
;MKEKKMKYQRYKRGQIVLIDFSPSMGSELRGKHFAIVITKKDSPNNGVLTVIPLSSKEKPYYLDIGNFVSKQVYPQLLNITRELYTALANLDSSDENEYNVEDVQKVINNVNEFKKVANIYINKNKKSFALVQNITTVSKIRIKKPVNHYDPIKNLIADSLILDLVDNKIKELFINDK
;
A
#
# COMPACT_ATOMS: atom_id res chain seq x y z
N MET A 1 -9.12 -22.64 30.61
CA MET A 1 -8.56 -21.36 30.09
C MET A 1 -9.26 -21.04 28.78
N LYS A 2 -9.96 -19.89 28.66
CA LYS A 2 -10.52 -19.46 27.37
C LYS A 2 -9.36 -18.98 26.50
N GLU A 3 -9.10 -19.66 25.40
CA GLU A 3 -8.13 -19.22 24.40
C GLU A 3 -8.50 -17.81 23.94
N LYS A 4 -7.57 -16.88 24.10
CA LYS A 4 -7.74 -15.50 23.64
C LYS A 4 -7.71 -15.50 22.11
N LYS A 5 -8.87 -15.53 21.46
CA LYS A 5 -8.98 -15.48 20.00
C LYS A 5 -8.19 -14.29 19.47
N MET A 6 -7.24 -14.56 18.59
CA MET A 6 -6.43 -13.54 17.92
C MET A 6 -7.33 -12.63 17.10
N LYS A 7 -7.25 -11.31 17.35
CA LYS A 7 -7.98 -10.32 16.55
C LYS A 7 -7.07 -9.75 15.48
N TYR A 8 -7.55 -9.76 14.24
CA TYR A 8 -6.86 -9.24 13.07
C TYR A 8 -7.32 -7.83 12.72
N GLN A 9 -6.48 -7.08 12.01
CA GLN A 9 -6.88 -5.82 11.39
C GLN A 9 -8.01 -6.07 10.39
N ARG A 10 -8.96 -5.12 10.34
CA ARG A 10 -10.06 -5.12 9.35
C ARG A 10 -9.64 -4.35 8.11
N TYR A 11 -9.96 -4.89 6.94
CA TYR A 11 -9.67 -4.31 5.64
C TYR A 11 -10.96 -4.04 4.87
N LYS A 12 -10.95 -3.00 4.03
CA LYS A 12 -12.05 -2.66 3.14
C LYS A 12 -11.76 -3.18 1.74
N ARG A 13 -12.84 -3.53 1.00
CA ARG A 13 -12.71 -3.81 -0.43
C ARG A 13 -12.10 -2.61 -1.15
N GLY A 14 -11.19 -2.86 -2.10
CA GLY A 14 -10.45 -1.84 -2.83
C GLY A 14 -9.20 -1.35 -2.11
N GLN A 15 -9.05 -1.60 -0.81
CA GLN A 15 -7.86 -1.17 -0.08
C GLN A 15 -6.61 -1.84 -0.67
N ILE A 16 -5.54 -1.04 -0.83
CA ILE A 16 -4.25 -1.55 -1.28
C ILE A 16 -3.44 -1.98 -0.07
N VAL A 17 -2.87 -3.16 -0.17
CA VAL A 17 -2.03 -3.75 0.86
C VAL A 17 -0.71 -4.22 0.26
N LEU A 18 0.36 -4.23 1.04
CA LEU A 18 1.64 -4.83 0.66
C LEU A 18 1.71 -6.23 1.27
N ILE A 19 1.84 -7.25 0.44
CA ILE A 19 1.83 -8.65 0.86
C ILE A 19 3.15 -9.32 0.52
N ASP A 20 3.65 -10.13 1.43
CA ASP A 20 4.76 -11.03 1.15
C ASP A 20 4.21 -12.41 0.74
N PHE A 21 4.34 -12.72 -0.54
CA PHE A 21 3.89 -13.98 -1.11
C PHE A 21 4.88 -15.14 -0.92
N SER A 22 6.03 -14.88 -0.30
CA SER A 22 7.03 -15.92 0.02
C SER A 22 6.61 -16.75 1.25
N PRO A 23 6.97 -18.06 1.30
CA PRO A 23 7.52 -18.86 0.23
C PRO A 23 6.48 -19.17 -0.85
N SER A 24 6.96 -19.45 -2.06
CA SER A 24 6.11 -19.78 -3.22
C SER A 24 6.66 -21.03 -3.92
N MET A 25 5.80 -21.76 -4.59
CA MET A 25 6.17 -22.98 -5.33
C MET A 25 6.04 -22.75 -6.84
N GLY A 26 6.98 -23.28 -7.60
CA GLY A 26 6.95 -23.27 -9.07
C GLY A 26 6.75 -21.86 -9.64
N SER A 27 5.67 -21.66 -10.37
CA SER A 27 5.30 -20.40 -11.06
C SER A 27 4.45 -19.44 -10.22
N GLU A 28 4.26 -19.71 -8.93
CA GLU A 28 3.54 -18.80 -8.05
C GLU A 28 4.24 -17.46 -7.90
N LEU A 29 3.46 -16.44 -7.57
CA LEU A 29 3.98 -15.10 -7.30
C LEU A 29 4.94 -15.13 -6.10
N ARG A 30 6.10 -14.47 -6.25
CA ARG A 30 7.14 -14.41 -5.21
C ARG A 30 7.39 -13.00 -4.69
N GLY A 31 7.78 -12.93 -3.42
CA GLY A 31 8.24 -11.68 -2.82
C GLY A 31 7.12 -10.72 -2.47
N LYS A 32 7.48 -9.45 -2.31
CA LYS A 32 6.57 -8.41 -1.86
C LYS A 32 5.88 -7.74 -3.06
N HIS A 33 4.57 -7.81 -3.08
CA HIS A 33 3.72 -7.14 -4.07
C HIS A 33 2.61 -6.34 -3.41
N PHE A 34 2.25 -5.24 -4.04
CA PHE A 34 0.97 -4.60 -3.74
C PHE A 34 -0.17 -5.51 -4.20
N ALA A 35 -1.31 -5.43 -3.53
CA ALA A 35 -2.49 -6.18 -3.89
C ALA A 35 -3.75 -5.38 -3.57
N ILE A 36 -4.80 -5.57 -4.37
CA ILE A 36 -6.15 -5.01 -4.13
C ILE A 36 -6.94 -6.01 -3.31
N VAL A 37 -7.50 -5.58 -2.19
CA VAL A 37 -8.42 -6.38 -1.38
C VAL A 37 -9.77 -6.51 -2.11
N ILE A 38 -10.23 -7.74 -2.34
CA ILE A 38 -11.48 -8.04 -3.03
C ILE A 38 -12.57 -8.47 -2.05
N THR A 39 -12.21 -8.94 -0.87
CA THR A 39 -13.16 -9.31 0.18
C THR A 39 -14.14 -8.16 0.47
N LYS A 40 -15.46 -8.38 0.25
CA LYS A 40 -16.50 -7.36 0.47
C LYS A 40 -16.78 -7.11 1.95
N LYS A 41 -16.87 -8.18 2.73
CA LYS A 41 -17.17 -8.12 4.18
C LYS A 41 -16.04 -8.80 4.95
N ASP A 42 -15.15 -7.99 5.50
CA ASP A 42 -14.07 -8.49 6.36
C ASP A 42 -14.40 -8.32 7.84
N SER A 43 -13.84 -9.21 8.66
CA SER A 43 -14.04 -9.26 10.11
C SER A 43 -12.69 -9.38 10.84
N PRO A 44 -12.55 -8.79 12.04
CA PRO A 44 -11.39 -9.01 12.89
C PRO A 44 -11.21 -10.47 13.33
N ASN A 45 -12.25 -11.29 13.23
CA ASN A 45 -12.18 -12.71 13.56
C ASN A 45 -11.77 -13.58 12.37
N ASN A 46 -11.72 -13.02 11.15
CA ASN A 46 -11.27 -13.71 9.96
C ASN A 46 -9.78 -13.45 9.71
N GLY A 47 -8.97 -14.51 9.73
CA GLY A 47 -7.52 -14.44 9.53
C GLY A 47 -7.06 -14.37 8.08
N VAL A 48 -7.98 -14.37 7.11
CA VAL A 48 -7.65 -14.41 5.66
C VAL A 48 -8.36 -13.32 4.88
N LEU A 49 -7.80 -12.98 3.71
CA LEU A 49 -8.38 -12.03 2.73
C LEU A 49 -8.22 -12.58 1.32
N THR A 50 -9.23 -12.36 0.48
CA THR A 50 -9.10 -12.54 -0.97
C THR A 50 -8.55 -11.26 -1.59
N VAL A 51 -7.51 -11.40 -2.39
CA VAL A 51 -6.78 -10.28 -2.99
C VAL A 51 -6.43 -10.56 -4.44
N ILE A 52 -6.20 -9.49 -5.21
CA ILE A 52 -5.60 -9.54 -6.55
C ILE A 52 -4.23 -8.87 -6.47
N PRO A 53 -3.15 -9.59 -6.73
CA PRO A 53 -1.81 -9.02 -6.75
C PRO A 53 -1.63 -7.99 -7.87
N LEU A 54 -0.74 -7.01 -7.64
CA LEU A 54 -0.34 -6.01 -8.62
C LEU A 54 1.10 -6.22 -9.07
N SER A 55 1.37 -5.93 -10.33
CA SER A 55 2.70 -5.94 -10.95
C SER A 55 2.99 -4.63 -11.66
N SER A 56 4.27 -4.27 -11.76
CA SER A 56 4.75 -3.21 -12.66
C SER A 56 5.22 -3.76 -14.02
N LYS A 57 5.13 -5.08 -14.23
CA LYS A 57 5.48 -5.73 -15.52
C LYS A 57 4.21 -5.87 -16.33
N GLU A 58 4.27 -5.42 -17.57
CA GLU A 58 3.21 -5.61 -18.55
C GLU A 58 3.22 -7.04 -19.10
N LYS A 59 2.05 -7.65 -19.22
CA LYS A 59 1.83 -8.90 -19.93
C LYS A 59 0.46 -8.87 -20.61
N PRO A 60 0.26 -9.54 -21.76
CA PRO A 60 -0.99 -9.46 -22.53
C PRO A 60 -2.25 -9.84 -21.77
N TYR A 61 -2.13 -10.67 -20.73
CA TYR A 61 -3.24 -11.16 -19.91
C TYR A 61 -3.41 -10.44 -18.57
N TYR A 62 -2.59 -9.42 -18.29
CA TYR A 62 -2.74 -8.57 -17.10
C TYR A 62 -3.65 -7.40 -17.42
N LEU A 63 -4.48 -7.02 -16.48
CA LEU A 63 -5.35 -5.86 -16.60
C LEU A 63 -4.56 -4.58 -16.31
N ASP A 64 -4.41 -3.71 -17.30
CA ASP A 64 -3.80 -2.38 -17.12
C ASP A 64 -4.74 -1.50 -16.28
N ILE A 65 -4.29 -1.06 -15.12
CA ILE A 65 -4.98 -0.11 -14.23
C ILE A 65 -4.25 1.24 -14.17
N GLY A 66 -3.37 1.50 -15.14
CA GLY A 66 -2.65 2.75 -15.30
C GLY A 66 -1.67 3.04 -14.16
N ASN A 67 -1.36 4.31 -13.97
CA ASN A 67 -0.45 4.78 -12.92
C ASN A 67 -1.16 4.95 -11.56
N PHE A 68 -2.06 4.05 -11.23
CA PHE A 68 -2.96 4.16 -10.09
C PHE A 68 -2.21 4.38 -8.77
N VAL A 69 -1.21 3.52 -8.46
CA VAL A 69 -0.48 3.63 -7.18
C VAL A 69 0.28 4.96 -7.10
N SER A 70 1.00 5.33 -8.15
CA SER A 70 1.79 6.56 -8.15
C SER A 70 0.93 7.82 -8.09
N LYS A 71 -0.21 7.86 -8.79
CA LYS A 71 -1.15 8.99 -8.76
C LYS A 71 -1.69 9.27 -7.34
N GLN A 72 -1.83 8.26 -6.51
CA GLN A 72 -2.29 8.43 -5.12
C GLN A 72 -1.14 8.69 -4.14
N VAL A 73 0.02 8.09 -4.37
CA VAL A 73 1.17 8.17 -3.46
C VAL A 73 1.89 9.52 -3.56
N TYR A 74 2.21 9.98 -4.77
CA TYR A 74 3.04 11.18 -4.93
C TYR A 74 2.44 12.46 -4.34
N PRO A 75 1.15 12.76 -4.46
CA PRO A 75 0.58 13.94 -3.80
C PRO A 75 0.75 13.89 -2.26
N GLN A 76 0.60 12.70 -1.66
CA GLN A 76 0.77 12.54 -0.22
C GLN A 76 2.23 12.74 0.20
N LEU A 77 3.20 12.15 -0.54
CA LEU A 77 4.62 12.37 -0.27
C LEU A 77 5.01 13.83 -0.45
N LEU A 78 4.48 14.51 -1.48
CA LEU A 78 4.74 15.93 -1.71
C LEU A 78 4.21 16.81 -0.58
N ASN A 79 3.03 16.51 -0.04
CA ASN A 79 2.49 17.24 1.10
C ASN A 79 3.38 17.07 2.34
N ILE A 80 3.79 15.83 2.65
CA ILE A 80 4.72 15.56 3.76
C ILE A 80 6.05 16.31 3.56
N THR A 81 6.57 16.32 2.33
CA THR A 81 7.80 17.08 2.01
C THR A 81 7.63 18.57 2.31
N ARG A 82 6.49 19.16 1.95
CA ARG A 82 6.19 20.59 2.25
C ARG A 82 6.11 20.85 3.75
N GLU A 83 5.43 19.96 4.50
CA GLU A 83 5.33 20.07 5.96
C GLU A 83 6.71 20.02 6.63
N LEU A 84 7.57 19.09 6.21
CA LEU A 84 8.94 18.97 6.72
C LEU A 84 9.80 20.17 6.35
N TYR A 85 9.65 20.69 5.12
CA TYR A 85 10.35 21.91 4.69
C TYR A 85 9.92 23.12 5.51
N THR A 86 8.62 23.29 5.77
CA THR A 86 8.12 24.36 6.63
C THR A 86 8.65 24.24 8.06
N ALA A 87 8.71 23.02 8.60
CA ALA A 87 9.27 22.79 9.93
C ALA A 87 10.76 23.17 10.00
N LEU A 88 11.54 22.88 8.95
CA LEU A 88 12.96 23.30 8.84
C LEU A 88 13.08 24.83 8.75
N ALA A 89 12.26 25.49 7.90
CA ALA A 89 12.29 26.94 7.73
C ALA A 89 11.94 27.69 9.03
N ASN A 90 11.03 27.13 9.82
CA ASN A 90 10.65 27.72 11.12
C ASN A 90 11.80 27.63 12.16
N LEU A 91 12.70 26.66 12.06
CA LEU A 91 13.90 26.60 12.89
C LEU A 91 14.89 27.72 12.53
N ASP A 92 15.01 28.03 11.22
CA ASP A 92 15.92 29.06 10.71
C ASP A 92 15.45 30.49 11.04
N SER A 93 14.14 30.69 11.26
CA SER A 93 13.55 32.00 11.54
C SER A 93 13.44 32.34 13.04
N SER A 94 13.82 31.44 13.93
CA SER A 94 13.93 31.74 15.37
C SER A 94 15.18 32.57 15.63
N ASP A 95 15.05 33.64 16.45
CA ASP A 95 16.13 34.56 16.80
C ASP A 95 17.43 33.83 17.12
N GLU A 96 18.58 34.35 16.60
CA GLU A 96 19.90 33.72 16.60
C GLU A 96 20.45 33.26 17.97
N ASN A 97 19.74 33.47 19.06
CA ASN A 97 20.22 33.20 20.41
C ASN A 97 19.62 32.02 21.16
N GLU A 98 18.58 31.33 20.62
CA GLU A 98 17.98 30.17 21.28
C GLU A 98 17.49 29.10 20.29
N TYR A 99 18.41 28.38 19.66
CA TYR A 99 18.00 27.13 19.02
C TYR A 99 17.66 26.08 20.09
N ASN A 100 16.41 25.67 20.13
CA ASN A 100 16.05 24.52 20.94
C ASN A 100 16.58 23.22 20.26
N VAL A 101 17.62 22.65 20.84
CA VAL A 101 18.28 21.42 20.35
C VAL A 101 17.25 20.28 20.21
N GLU A 102 16.23 20.22 21.07
CA GLU A 102 15.18 19.20 21.02
C GLU A 102 14.32 19.34 19.77
N ASP A 103 13.98 20.56 19.36
CA ASP A 103 13.19 20.82 18.15
C ASP A 103 14.00 20.49 16.87
N VAL A 104 15.25 20.86 16.84
CA VAL A 104 16.18 20.47 15.74
C VAL A 104 16.24 18.95 15.64
N GLN A 105 16.46 18.25 16.74
CA GLN A 105 16.54 16.79 16.78
C GLN A 105 15.23 16.13 16.32
N LYS A 106 14.08 16.68 16.70
CA LYS A 106 12.77 16.22 16.28
C LYS A 106 12.58 16.33 14.77
N VAL A 107 12.96 17.45 14.16
CA VAL A 107 12.85 17.62 12.71
C VAL A 107 13.78 16.65 11.98
N ILE A 108 15.03 16.48 12.44
CA ILE A 108 15.96 15.49 11.89
C ILE A 108 15.37 14.08 11.93
N ASN A 109 14.77 13.69 13.05
CA ASN A 109 14.16 12.37 13.19
C ASN A 109 12.98 12.20 12.22
N ASN A 110 12.13 13.21 12.06
CA ASN A 110 11.01 13.20 11.13
C ASN A 110 11.48 13.05 9.66
N VAL A 111 12.51 13.77 9.27
CA VAL A 111 13.13 13.67 7.94
C VAL A 111 13.67 12.24 7.71
N ASN A 112 14.34 11.66 8.69
CA ASN A 112 14.87 10.31 8.61
C ASN A 112 13.76 9.26 8.48
N GLU A 113 12.68 9.41 9.24
CA GLU A 113 11.50 8.52 9.12
C GLU A 113 10.80 8.66 7.77
N PHE A 114 10.65 9.89 7.27
CA PHE A 114 10.11 10.13 5.93
C PHE A 114 10.99 9.53 4.82
N LYS A 115 12.32 9.67 4.92
CA LYS A 115 13.28 9.09 3.98
C LYS A 115 13.10 7.57 3.82
N LYS A 116 12.82 6.84 4.91
CA LYS A 116 12.54 5.39 4.86
C LYS A 116 11.34 5.08 3.98
N VAL A 117 10.28 5.89 4.08
CA VAL A 117 9.07 5.77 3.29
C VAL A 117 9.31 6.17 1.83
N ALA A 118 9.90 7.33 1.60
CA ALA A 118 10.18 7.85 0.26
C ALA A 118 10.97 6.85 -0.60
N ASN A 119 11.96 6.17 -0.01
CA ASN A 119 12.77 5.15 -0.69
C ASN A 119 11.96 3.96 -1.20
N ILE A 120 10.81 3.67 -0.60
CA ILE A 120 9.92 2.58 -1.08
C ILE A 120 9.22 2.98 -2.38
N TYR A 121 8.88 4.26 -2.52
CA TYR A 121 8.00 4.74 -3.58
C TYR A 121 8.71 5.49 -4.70
N ILE A 122 9.92 6.01 -4.50
CA ILE A 122 10.63 6.87 -5.45
C ILE A 122 10.80 6.24 -6.85
N ASN A 123 10.92 4.92 -6.91
CA ASN A 123 11.07 4.16 -8.15
C ASN A 123 9.76 3.49 -8.61
N LYS A 124 8.61 3.85 -8.02
CA LYS A 124 7.31 3.23 -8.32
C LYS A 124 6.48 4.01 -9.34
N ASN A 125 7.09 4.93 -10.10
CA ASN A 125 6.43 5.69 -11.17
C ASN A 125 6.25 4.82 -12.44
N LYS A 126 5.62 3.65 -12.26
CA LYS A 126 5.32 2.72 -13.35
C LYS A 126 3.84 2.45 -13.38
N LYS A 127 3.34 2.08 -14.56
CA LYS A 127 2.01 1.49 -14.68
C LYS A 127 1.85 0.33 -13.71
N SER A 128 0.65 0.17 -13.24
CA SER A 128 0.23 -0.95 -12.40
C SER A 128 -0.69 -1.86 -13.20
N PHE A 129 -0.46 -3.14 -13.11
CA PHE A 129 -1.25 -4.18 -13.77
C PHE A 129 -1.85 -5.09 -12.70
N ALA A 130 -3.17 -5.31 -12.75
CA ALA A 130 -3.84 -6.24 -11.86
C ALA A 130 -3.76 -7.66 -12.43
N LEU A 131 -3.21 -8.57 -11.64
CA LEU A 131 -3.05 -9.98 -11.97
C LEU A 131 -4.34 -10.73 -11.63
N VAL A 132 -5.42 -10.48 -12.37
CA VAL A 132 -6.74 -11.03 -12.04
C VAL A 132 -6.75 -12.55 -12.09
N GLN A 133 -6.00 -13.17 -12.99
CA GLN A 133 -5.82 -14.64 -13.05
C GLN A 133 -5.18 -15.23 -11.79
N ASN A 134 -4.43 -14.41 -11.03
CA ASN A 134 -3.76 -14.79 -9.79
C ASN A 134 -4.56 -14.37 -8.55
N ILE A 135 -5.90 -14.16 -8.69
CA ILE A 135 -6.77 -13.94 -7.53
C ILE A 135 -6.54 -15.06 -6.52
N THR A 136 -6.28 -14.70 -5.28
CA THR A 136 -5.90 -15.67 -4.26
C THR A 136 -6.33 -15.25 -2.86
N THR A 137 -6.41 -16.23 -1.97
CA THR A 137 -6.67 -16.00 -0.54
C THR A 137 -5.36 -16.09 0.22
N VAL A 138 -5.08 -15.04 1.00
CA VAL A 138 -3.86 -14.94 1.81
C VAL A 138 -4.17 -14.78 3.29
N SER A 139 -3.29 -15.28 4.14
CA SER A 139 -3.35 -14.99 5.57
C SER A 139 -3.00 -13.51 5.82
N LYS A 140 -3.76 -12.85 6.69
CA LYS A 140 -3.53 -11.45 7.09
C LYS A 140 -2.17 -11.21 7.74
N ILE A 141 -1.55 -12.24 8.31
CA ILE A 141 -0.19 -12.14 8.87
C ILE A 141 0.88 -11.88 7.80
N ARG A 142 0.60 -12.16 6.52
CA ARG A 142 1.48 -11.86 5.39
C ARG A 142 1.44 -10.39 4.97
N ILE A 143 0.43 -9.64 5.42
CA ILE A 143 0.27 -8.22 5.09
C ILE A 143 1.30 -7.43 5.92
N LYS A 144 2.13 -6.68 5.23
CA LYS A 144 3.13 -5.83 5.86
C LYS A 144 2.45 -4.59 6.45
N LYS A 145 2.83 -4.23 7.66
CA LYS A 145 2.39 -2.99 8.29
C LYS A 145 3.01 -1.79 7.56
N PRO A 146 2.38 -0.62 7.59
CA PRO A 146 3.02 0.63 7.20
C PRO A 146 4.36 0.78 7.93
N VAL A 147 5.38 1.31 7.24
CA VAL A 147 6.73 1.48 7.81
C VAL A 147 6.68 2.42 9.02
N ASN A 148 5.93 3.51 8.89
CA ASN A 148 5.66 4.47 9.96
C ASN A 148 4.41 5.30 9.62
N HIS A 149 4.17 6.39 10.37
CA HIS A 149 2.99 7.22 10.19
C HIS A 149 2.97 8.01 8.86
N TYR A 150 4.11 8.20 8.21
CA TYR A 150 4.23 8.84 6.90
C TYR A 150 3.88 7.90 5.73
N ASP A 151 3.78 6.59 5.96
CA ASP A 151 3.55 5.64 4.88
C ASP A 151 2.12 5.78 4.30
N PRO A 152 1.98 6.19 3.03
CA PRO A 152 0.69 6.42 2.40
C PRO A 152 -0.13 5.15 2.18
N ILE A 153 0.47 3.95 2.29
CA ILE A 153 -0.22 2.68 2.01
C ILE A 153 -1.52 2.52 2.81
N LYS A 154 -1.57 3.05 4.02
CA LYS A 154 -2.76 3.00 4.89
C LYS A 154 -4.00 3.67 4.30
N ASN A 155 -3.80 4.63 3.38
CA ASN A 155 -4.85 5.44 2.77
C ASN A 155 -5.10 5.09 1.29
N LEU A 156 -4.32 4.15 0.72
CA LEU A 156 -4.49 3.78 -0.68
C LEU A 156 -5.73 2.91 -0.86
N ILE A 157 -6.62 3.36 -1.74
CA ILE A 157 -7.84 2.63 -2.09
C ILE A 157 -8.11 2.75 -3.58
N ALA A 158 -8.45 1.64 -4.22
CA ALA A 158 -8.90 1.62 -5.60
C ALA A 158 -10.28 2.31 -5.70
N ASP A 159 -10.42 3.22 -6.65
CA ASP A 159 -11.69 3.87 -6.95
C ASP A 159 -12.69 2.92 -7.60
N SER A 160 -13.92 3.39 -7.80
CA SER A 160 -14.98 2.59 -8.40
C SER A 160 -14.66 2.14 -9.82
N LEU A 161 -13.99 3.00 -10.63
CA LEU A 161 -13.65 2.67 -12.00
C LEU A 161 -12.69 1.48 -12.07
N ILE A 162 -11.65 1.48 -11.21
CA ILE A 162 -10.71 0.36 -11.13
C ILE A 162 -11.41 -0.91 -10.63
N LEU A 163 -12.30 -0.78 -9.63
CA LEU A 163 -13.03 -1.92 -9.11
C LEU A 163 -13.99 -2.51 -10.15
N ASP A 164 -14.63 -1.67 -10.96
CA ASP A 164 -15.51 -2.11 -12.04
C ASP A 164 -14.71 -2.85 -13.15
N LEU A 165 -13.53 -2.32 -13.53
CA LEU A 165 -12.63 -3.01 -14.46
C LEU A 165 -12.22 -4.39 -13.93
N VAL A 166 -11.86 -4.46 -12.65
CA VAL A 166 -11.48 -5.71 -11.97
C VAL A 166 -12.67 -6.69 -11.93
N ASP A 167 -13.87 -6.23 -11.55
CA ASP A 167 -15.06 -7.07 -11.47
C ASP A 167 -15.46 -7.61 -12.83
N ASN A 168 -15.39 -6.79 -13.88
CA ASN A 168 -15.66 -7.23 -15.24
C ASN A 168 -14.63 -8.28 -15.70
N LYS A 169 -13.36 -8.09 -15.37
CA LYS A 169 -12.33 -9.07 -15.71
C LYS A 169 -12.47 -10.39 -14.92
N ILE A 170 -12.92 -10.32 -13.67
CA ILE A 170 -13.25 -11.52 -12.88
C ILE A 170 -14.42 -12.29 -13.55
N LYS A 171 -15.49 -11.57 -13.96
CA LYS A 171 -16.62 -12.19 -14.65
C LYS A 171 -16.18 -12.87 -15.95
N GLU A 172 -15.36 -12.17 -16.76
CA GLU A 172 -14.83 -12.71 -18.01
C GLU A 172 -14.03 -14.00 -17.80
N LEU A 173 -13.16 -14.02 -16.77
CA LEU A 173 -12.21 -15.12 -16.58
C LEU A 173 -12.79 -16.32 -15.79
N PHE A 174 -13.80 -16.12 -14.95
CA PHE A 174 -14.20 -17.12 -13.98
C PHE A 174 -15.71 -17.42 -13.94
N ILE A 175 -16.54 -16.62 -14.62
CA ILE A 175 -18.02 -16.73 -14.47
C ILE A 175 -18.72 -16.87 -15.82
N ASN A 176 -18.37 -16.05 -16.81
CA ASN A 176 -19.06 -16.05 -18.09
C ASN A 176 -18.55 -17.18 -18.97
N ASP A 177 -19.44 -18.02 -19.47
CA ASP A 177 -19.18 -18.90 -20.60
C ASP A 177 -18.95 -18.04 -21.84
N LYS A 178 -18.02 -18.48 -22.68
CA LYS A 178 -17.70 -17.82 -23.97
C LYS A 178 -18.80 -18.10 -24.99
#